data_d104aef9c9e406bd861709b1746785cc
#
_entry.id   d104aef9c9e406bd861709b1746785cc
#
_cell.length_a   1.000
_cell.length_b   1.000
_cell.length_c   1.000
_cell.angle_alpha   90.00
_cell.angle_beta   90.00
_cell.angle_gamma   90.00
#
_symmetry.space_group_name_H-M   'P 1'
#
loop_
_entity.id
_entity.type
_entity.pdbx_description
1 polymer ?
#
loop_
_entity_poly.entity_id
_entity_poly.type
_entity_poly.pdbx_seq_one_letter_code
_entity_poly.pdbx_strand_id
1 'polypeptide(L)'
;MKFSLYKIFVYFIIVIAYGVIAFKLATYDDYSSLFKQFTSNFSTNWLFLLACLMLMPCNMLSEALKWQCAVWNIEKISFKKAIISTLRGQVGGIATPNKLGDIPTRALSLQQANKAYGIIMGFIASWSLSAVIIAIGASTSAKYLSIYYPEMFNEDLLIFANESWIGLIILIFLPIWSRIINTEKIKSTRIKNTIESIAQTRFRQLFSFVLLSFLRYTIFCTQLFLMFRFFDINLTISQAIIAIPTIYLLSTLTPTIPASEATTRSSYAILILAPFCTTAPTIALATTLLWALNCGVPILIGSLLFNFNKKN
;
A
#
# COMPACT_ATOMS: atom_id res chain seq x y z
N MET A 1 -4.99 20.17 33.88
CA MET A 1 -5.53 19.60 32.61
C MET A 1 -4.81 18.30 32.34
N LYS A 2 -5.37 17.11 32.67
CA LYS A 2 -4.76 15.83 32.42
C LYS A 2 -4.89 15.54 30.92
N PHE A 3 -3.84 15.75 30.14
CA PHE A 3 -3.78 15.23 28.77
C PHE A 3 -3.88 13.70 28.84
N SER A 4 -4.89 13.13 28.20
CA SER A 4 -4.97 11.67 28.05
C SER A 4 -3.72 11.21 27.28
N LEU A 5 -3.04 10.15 27.72
CA LEU A 5 -1.91 9.51 27.02
C LEU A 5 -2.21 9.27 25.55
N TYR A 6 -3.47 8.94 25.24
CA TYR A 6 -3.97 8.81 23.87
C TYR A 6 -3.80 10.11 23.04
N LYS A 7 -4.15 11.27 23.60
CA LYS A 7 -4.02 12.55 22.88
C LYS A 7 -2.54 12.88 22.63
N ILE A 8 -1.68 12.66 23.63
CA ILE A 8 -0.23 12.87 23.48
C ILE A 8 0.31 11.97 22.37
N PHE A 9 -0.05 10.70 22.37
CA PHE A 9 0.36 9.74 21.33
C PHE A 9 -0.09 10.16 19.91
N VAL A 10 -1.34 10.61 19.76
CA VAL A 10 -1.85 11.07 18.46
C VAL A 10 -1.15 12.35 18.01
N TYR A 11 -0.93 13.34 18.91
CA TYR A 11 -0.16 14.53 18.55
C TYR A 11 1.27 14.19 18.15
N PHE A 12 1.93 13.27 18.84
CA PHE A 12 3.26 12.81 18.52
C PHE A 12 3.31 12.18 17.11
N ILE A 13 2.35 11.31 16.78
CA ILE A 13 2.25 10.72 15.42
C ILE A 13 2.04 11.81 14.36
N ILE A 14 1.18 12.79 14.62
CA ILE A 14 0.93 13.89 13.68
C ILE A 14 2.20 14.70 13.46
N VAL A 15 2.93 15.05 14.52
CA VAL A 15 4.19 15.80 14.42
C VAL A 15 5.23 15.02 13.62
N ILE A 16 5.36 13.71 13.87
CA ILE A 16 6.25 12.85 13.06
C ILE A 16 5.80 12.83 11.60
N ALA A 17 4.49 12.70 11.33
CA ALA A 17 3.96 12.68 9.97
C ALA A 17 4.32 13.95 9.19
N TYR A 18 4.09 15.12 9.79
CA TYR A 18 4.46 16.39 9.17
C TYR A 18 5.98 16.56 9.06
N GLY A 19 6.73 16.14 10.10
CA GLY A 19 8.19 16.17 10.09
C GLY A 19 8.79 15.34 8.96
N VAL A 20 8.27 14.14 8.73
CA VAL A 20 8.71 13.28 7.60
C VAL A 20 8.41 13.92 6.26
N ILE A 21 7.23 14.52 6.07
CA ILE A 21 6.88 15.20 4.83
C ILE A 21 7.78 16.43 4.64
N ALA A 22 7.94 17.27 5.66
CA ALA A 22 8.79 18.44 5.61
C ALA A 22 10.26 18.09 5.34
N PHE A 23 10.79 17.05 6.00
CA PHE A 23 12.15 16.56 5.77
C PHE A 23 12.36 16.11 4.32
N LYS A 24 11.41 15.33 3.75
CA LYS A 24 11.45 14.89 2.36
C LYS A 24 11.42 16.04 1.38
N LEU A 25 10.64 17.06 1.67
CA LEU A 25 10.61 18.27 0.86
C LEU A 25 11.89 19.08 1.02
N ALA A 26 12.40 19.28 2.23
CA ALA A 26 13.59 20.09 2.50
C ALA A 26 14.91 19.48 2.01
N THR A 27 15.01 18.14 1.96
CA THR A 27 16.22 17.42 1.50
C THR A 27 16.25 17.17 -0.01
N TYR A 28 15.33 17.74 -0.76
CA TYR A 28 15.35 17.66 -2.21
C TYR A 28 16.26 18.75 -2.77
N ASP A 29 17.37 18.38 -3.42
CA ASP A 29 18.45 19.31 -3.76
C ASP A 29 18.22 20.14 -5.02
N ASP A 30 17.26 19.75 -5.90
CA ASP A 30 17.10 20.42 -7.22
C ASP A 30 15.66 20.83 -7.54
N TYR A 31 15.13 21.74 -6.70
CA TYR A 31 13.80 22.33 -6.93
C TYR A 31 13.69 23.12 -8.25
N SER A 32 14.78 23.70 -8.72
CA SER A 32 14.74 24.54 -9.92
C SER A 32 14.56 23.70 -11.18
N SER A 33 15.24 22.56 -11.30
CA SER A 33 15.05 21.63 -12.41
C SER A 33 13.69 20.92 -12.33
N LEU A 34 13.26 20.55 -11.12
CA LEU A 34 11.96 19.97 -10.88
C LEU A 34 10.84 20.91 -11.35
N PHE A 35 10.91 22.17 -10.95
CA PHE A 35 9.90 23.15 -11.32
C PHE A 35 9.88 23.42 -12.83
N LYS A 36 11.05 23.54 -13.46
CA LYS A 36 11.16 23.68 -14.90
C LYS A 36 10.58 22.48 -15.67
N GLN A 37 10.93 21.26 -15.28
CA GLN A 37 10.39 20.05 -15.89
C GLN A 37 8.88 19.94 -15.67
N PHE A 38 8.41 20.23 -14.45
CA PHE A 38 6.98 20.19 -14.15
C PHE A 38 6.20 21.20 -14.99
N THR A 39 6.65 22.46 -15.07
CA THR A 39 5.97 23.50 -15.83
C THR A 39 5.99 23.24 -17.34
N SER A 40 7.11 22.76 -17.88
CA SER A 40 7.21 22.33 -19.28
C SER A 40 6.23 21.20 -19.59
N ASN A 41 6.23 20.14 -18.81
CA ASN A 41 5.37 18.98 -19.03
C ASN A 41 3.90 19.27 -18.71
N PHE A 42 3.61 20.21 -17.81
CA PHE A 42 2.25 20.60 -17.50
C PHE A 42 1.52 21.20 -18.70
N SER A 43 2.23 21.93 -19.57
CA SER A 43 1.61 22.51 -20.77
C SER A 43 1.20 21.47 -21.82
N THR A 44 1.93 20.36 -21.91
CA THR A 44 1.72 19.31 -22.94
C THR A 44 1.02 18.07 -22.40
N ASN A 45 1.35 17.65 -21.20
CA ASN A 45 1.00 16.32 -20.66
C ASN A 45 0.04 16.38 -19.47
N TRP A 46 -0.60 17.52 -19.19
CA TRP A 46 -1.46 17.72 -18.00
C TRP A 46 -2.60 16.70 -17.84
N LEU A 47 -3.08 16.13 -18.96
CA LEU A 47 -4.11 15.09 -18.93
C LEU A 47 -3.66 13.82 -18.19
N PHE A 48 -2.38 13.44 -18.31
CA PHE A 48 -1.84 12.29 -17.58
C PHE A 48 -1.80 12.57 -16.07
N LEU A 49 -1.42 13.78 -15.68
CA LEU A 49 -1.46 14.20 -14.28
C LEU A 49 -2.89 14.24 -13.73
N LEU A 50 -3.83 14.79 -14.49
CA LEU A 50 -5.23 14.82 -14.11
C LEU A 50 -5.78 13.40 -13.93
N ALA A 51 -5.53 12.50 -14.86
CA ALA A 51 -5.95 11.09 -14.75
C ALA A 51 -5.33 10.41 -13.52
N CYS A 52 -4.06 10.66 -13.24
CA CYS A 52 -3.39 10.17 -12.04
C CYS A 52 -4.05 10.71 -10.75
N LEU A 53 -4.41 11.99 -10.70
CA LEU A 53 -5.13 12.61 -9.59
C LEU A 53 -6.53 12.02 -9.39
N MET A 54 -7.26 11.73 -10.47
CA MET A 54 -8.59 11.10 -10.40
C MET A 54 -8.53 9.66 -9.90
N LEU A 55 -7.43 8.95 -10.14
CA LEU A 55 -7.22 7.59 -9.63
C LEU A 55 -6.88 7.56 -8.12
N MET A 56 -6.38 8.65 -7.55
CA MET A 56 -6.04 8.70 -6.11
C MET A 56 -7.26 8.48 -5.19
N PRO A 57 -8.41 9.15 -5.36
CA PRO A 57 -9.62 8.81 -4.63
C PRO A 57 -10.05 7.35 -4.81
N CYS A 58 -9.99 6.82 -6.04
CA CYS A 58 -10.34 5.42 -6.32
C CYS A 58 -9.47 4.44 -5.52
N ASN A 59 -8.16 4.72 -5.41
CA ASN A 59 -7.24 3.98 -4.55
C ASN A 59 -7.68 4.02 -3.07
N MET A 60 -8.00 5.19 -2.54
CA MET A 60 -8.44 5.36 -1.15
C MET A 60 -9.80 4.70 -0.88
N LEU A 61 -10.74 4.81 -1.82
CA LEU A 61 -12.06 4.20 -1.70
C LEU A 61 -11.98 2.66 -1.73
N SER A 62 -11.14 2.08 -2.58
CA SER A 62 -10.91 0.62 -2.61
C SER A 62 -10.34 0.10 -1.29
N GLU A 63 -9.43 0.84 -0.65
CA GLU A 63 -8.90 0.48 0.66
C GLU A 63 -9.94 0.64 1.77
N ALA A 64 -10.77 1.67 1.71
CA ALA A 64 -11.87 1.87 2.66
C ALA A 64 -12.93 0.77 2.54
N LEU A 65 -13.28 0.35 1.32
CA LEU A 65 -14.18 -0.79 1.07
C LEU A 65 -13.57 -2.08 1.63
N LYS A 66 -12.29 -2.31 1.42
CA LYS A 66 -11.59 -3.49 1.95
C LYS A 66 -11.61 -3.50 3.49
N TRP A 67 -11.38 -2.36 4.14
CA TRP A 67 -11.52 -2.20 5.58
C TRP A 67 -12.94 -2.46 6.05
N GLN A 68 -13.95 -1.89 5.38
CA GLN A 68 -15.36 -2.13 5.70
C GLN A 68 -15.70 -3.63 5.61
N CYS A 69 -15.27 -4.30 4.55
CA CYS A 69 -15.43 -5.75 4.40
C CYS A 69 -14.73 -6.54 5.51
N ALA A 70 -13.55 -6.10 5.96
CA ALA A 70 -12.79 -6.78 7.00
C ALA A 70 -13.54 -6.85 8.35
N VAL A 71 -14.28 -5.79 8.69
CA VAL A 71 -14.98 -5.70 9.97
C VAL A 71 -16.48 -6.02 9.89
N TRP A 72 -17.00 -6.31 8.70
CA TRP A 72 -18.43 -6.47 8.44
C TRP A 72 -19.14 -7.50 9.31
N ASN A 73 -18.45 -8.60 9.64
CA ASN A 73 -19.05 -9.71 10.42
C ASN A 73 -19.24 -9.37 11.91
N ILE A 74 -18.51 -8.37 12.42
CA ILE A 74 -18.53 -8.00 13.85
C ILE A 74 -19.13 -6.63 14.10
N GLU A 75 -18.91 -5.69 13.19
CA GLU A 75 -19.41 -4.32 13.30
C GLU A 75 -19.70 -3.74 11.92
N LYS A 76 -20.99 -3.51 11.64
CA LYS A 76 -21.41 -2.86 10.40
C LYS A 76 -21.12 -1.37 10.45
N ILE A 77 -19.93 -0.98 10.01
CA ILE A 77 -19.56 0.44 9.90
C ILE A 77 -20.09 1.04 8.60
N SER A 78 -20.50 2.30 8.65
CA SER A 78 -20.87 3.05 7.44
C SER A 78 -19.64 3.27 6.55
N PHE A 79 -19.85 3.42 5.23
CA PHE A 79 -18.76 3.68 4.28
C PHE A 79 -17.99 4.97 4.64
N LYS A 80 -18.70 6.04 5.07
CA LYS A 80 -18.06 7.27 5.59
C LYS A 80 -17.14 6.99 6.77
N LYS A 81 -17.57 6.14 7.73
CA LYS A 81 -16.74 5.74 8.87
C LYS A 81 -15.52 4.94 8.42
N ALA A 82 -15.67 4.08 7.39
CA ALA A 82 -14.57 3.33 6.81
C ALA A 82 -13.53 4.24 6.14
N ILE A 83 -13.95 5.25 5.36
CA ILE A 83 -13.06 6.24 4.75
C ILE A 83 -12.28 7.01 5.83
N ILE A 84 -12.98 7.55 6.83
CA ILE A 84 -12.35 8.31 7.91
C ILE A 84 -11.34 7.45 8.67
N SER A 85 -11.68 6.20 9.01
CA SER A 85 -10.75 5.30 9.69
C SER A 85 -9.55 4.94 8.84
N THR A 86 -9.72 4.76 7.53
CA THR A 86 -8.61 4.50 6.61
C THR A 86 -7.66 5.70 6.51
N LEU A 87 -8.19 6.91 6.38
CA LEU A 87 -7.38 8.14 6.37
C LEU A 87 -6.60 8.34 7.68
N ARG A 88 -7.24 8.09 8.83
CA ARG A 88 -6.56 8.10 10.15
C ARG A 88 -5.50 7.00 10.25
N GLY A 89 -5.77 5.84 9.66
CA GLY A 89 -4.82 4.73 9.56
C GLY A 89 -3.53 5.14 8.86
N GLN A 90 -3.62 5.87 7.75
CA GLN A 90 -2.44 6.37 7.03
C GLN A 90 -1.53 7.21 7.94
N VAL A 91 -2.11 8.04 8.81
CA VAL A 91 -1.36 8.84 9.79
C VAL A 91 -0.67 7.93 10.82
N GLY A 92 -1.37 6.91 11.34
CA GLY A 92 -0.79 5.94 12.27
C GLY A 92 0.31 5.07 11.64
N GLY A 93 0.21 4.85 10.33
CA GLY A 93 1.18 4.06 9.57
C GLY A 93 2.51 4.76 9.35
N ILE A 94 2.54 6.10 9.24
CA ILE A 94 3.75 6.82 8.80
C ILE A 94 4.94 6.68 9.76
N ALA A 95 4.68 6.52 11.04
CA ALA A 95 5.71 6.39 12.09
C ALA A 95 6.20 4.95 12.26
N THR A 96 5.68 3.98 11.50
CA THR A 96 5.96 2.57 11.72
C THR A 96 6.53 1.88 10.47
N PRO A 97 7.45 0.91 10.64
CA PRO A 97 7.95 0.12 9.53
C PRO A 97 6.80 -0.54 8.76
N ASN A 98 6.88 -0.55 7.44
CA ASN A 98 5.88 -1.14 6.54
C ASN A 98 4.43 -0.71 6.85
N LYS A 99 4.24 0.49 7.44
CA LYS A 99 2.92 1.02 7.81
C LYS A 99 2.13 0.12 8.78
N LEU A 100 2.79 -0.67 9.63
CA LEU A 100 2.14 -1.59 10.57
C LEU A 100 1.17 -0.88 11.53
N GLY A 101 1.40 0.39 11.86
CA GLY A 101 0.51 1.22 12.70
C GLY A 101 -0.80 1.63 12.04
N ASP A 102 -0.95 1.46 10.73
CA ASP A 102 -2.17 1.81 10.00
C ASP A 102 -3.38 1.02 10.54
N ILE A 103 -3.27 -0.30 10.60
CA ILE A 103 -4.37 -1.18 10.97
C ILE A 103 -4.82 -1.00 12.43
N PRO A 104 -3.94 -0.98 13.45
CA PRO A 104 -4.32 -0.65 14.81
C PRO A 104 -5.03 0.71 14.92
N THR A 105 -4.56 1.71 14.16
CA THR A 105 -5.17 3.05 14.17
C THR A 105 -6.59 3.03 13.58
N ARG A 106 -6.83 2.28 12.51
CA ARG A 106 -8.20 2.06 11.98
C ARG A 106 -9.10 1.41 13.02
N ALA A 107 -8.59 0.41 13.73
CA ALA A 107 -9.35 -0.33 14.75
C ALA A 107 -9.76 0.53 15.95
N LEU A 108 -9.11 1.69 16.20
CA LEU A 108 -9.56 2.63 17.22
C LEU A 108 -10.98 3.17 16.99
N SER A 109 -11.47 3.13 15.75
CA SER A 109 -12.83 3.53 15.39
C SER A 109 -13.90 2.50 15.74
N LEU A 110 -13.52 1.27 16.11
CA LEU A 110 -14.40 0.17 16.45
C LEU A 110 -14.73 0.19 17.96
N GLN A 111 -15.82 -0.53 18.33
CA GLN A 111 -16.13 -0.81 19.72
C GLN A 111 -15.00 -1.62 20.38
N GLN A 112 -14.81 -1.44 21.70
CA GLN A 112 -13.67 -2.01 22.43
C GLN A 112 -13.57 -3.54 22.27
N ALA A 113 -14.70 -4.25 22.32
CA ALA A 113 -14.75 -5.71 22.16
C ALA A 113 -14.31 -6.19 20.77
N ASN A 114 -14.45 -5.35 19.73
CA ASN A 114 -14.23 -5.70 18.33
C ASN A 114 -12.84 -5.35 17.82
N LYS A 115 -12.05 -4.58 18.58
CA LYS A 115 -10.75 -4.06 18.12
C LYS A 115 -9.76 -5.16 17.76
N ALA A 116 -9.64 -6.18 18.60
CA ALA A 116 -8.68 -7.27 18.37
C ALA A 116 -9.00 -8.03 17.07
N TYR A 117 -10.26 -8.36 16.84
CA TYR A 117 -10.69 -8.99 15.59
C TYR A 117 -10.45 -8.07 14.39
N GLY A 118 -10.82 -6.78 14.51
CA GLY A 118 -10.60 -5.79 13.45
C GLY A 118 -9.13 -5.66 13.06
N ILE A 119 -8.22 -5.72 14.04
CA ILE A 119 -6.77 -5.72 13.78
C ILE A 119 -6.37 -6.96 12.98
N ILE A 120 -6.80 -8.14 13.39
CA ILE A 120 -6.45 -9.42 12.73
C ILE A 120 -6.96 -9.44 11.29
N MET A 121 -8.25 -9.15 11.10
CA MET A 121 -8.86 -9.14 9.77
C MET A 121 -8.28 -8.01 8.89
N GLY A 122 -7.91 -6.89 9.49
CA GLY A 122 -7.21 -5.82 8.81
C GLY A 122 -5.83 -6.24 8.30
N PHE A 123 -5.06 -6.98 9.10
CA PHE A 123 -3.78 -7.54 8.65
C PHE A 123 -3.95 -8.56 7.52
N ILE A 124 -4.94 -9.47 7.62
CA ILE A 124 -5.24 -10.42 6.55
C ILE A 124 -5.63 -9.68 5.26
N ALA A 125 -6.49 -8.66 5.37
CA ALA A 125 -6.89 -7.81 4.24
C ALA A 125 -5.71 -7.01 3.67
N SER A 126 -4.78 -6.55 4.50
CA SER A 126 -3.56 -5.85 4.04
C SER A 126 -2.61 -6.82 3.34
N TRP A 127 -2.42 -8.00 3.90
CA TRP A 127 -1.55 -9.03 3.33
C TRP A 127 -2.04 -9.51 1.96
N SER A 128 -3.34 -9.47 1.69
CA SER A 128 -3.88 -9.79 0.35
C SER A 128 -3.31 -8.90 -0.75
N LEU A 129 -3.02 -7.62 -0.46
CA LEU A 129 -2.37 -6.72 -1.42
C LEU A 129 -0.92 -7.15 -1.67
N SER A 130 -0.17 -7.45 -0.62
CA SER A 130 1.22 -7.94 -0.77
C SER A 130 1.27 -9.24 -1.55
N ALA A 131 0.34 -10.17 -1.29
CA ALA A 131 0.25 -11.44 -2.03
C ALA A 131 -0.03 -11.22 -3.53
N VAL A 132 -0.91 -10.28 -3.89
CA VAL A 132 -1.18 -9.90 -5.29
C VAL A 132 0.08 -9.30 -5.94
N ILE A 133 0.76 -8.38 -5.24
CA ILE A 133 1.99 -7.76 -5.74
C ILE A 133 3.08 -8.81 -5.96
N ILE A 134 3.25 -9.74 -5.02
CA ILE A 134 4.27 -10.79 -5.11
C ILE A 134 3.94 -11.75 -6.26
N ALA A 135 2.70 -12.21 -6.40
CA ALA A 135 2.31 -13.15 -7.44
C ALA A 135 2.52 -12.57 -8.86
N ILE A 136 2.01 -11.36 -9.10
CA ILE A 136 2.15 -10.71 -10.41
C ILE A 136 3.59 -10.25 -10.62
N GLY A 137 4.19 -9.62 -9.60
CA GLY A 137 5.53 -9.07 -9.69
C GLY A 137 6.60 -10.15 -9.89
N ALA A 138 6.50 -11.33 -9.26
CA ALA A 138 7.42 -12.44 -9.48
C ALA A 138 7.35 -12.94 -10.92
N SER A 139 6.14 -13.13 -11.47
CA SER A 139 5.95 -13.55 -12.84
C SER A 139 6.51 -12.54 -13.86
N THR A 140 6.28 -11.23 -13.59
CA THR A 140 6.81 -10.17 -14.48
C THR A 140 8.31 -9.97 -14.32
N SER A 141 8.87 -10.18 -13.12
CA SER A 141 10.33 -10.10 -12.88
C SER A 141 11.07 -11.21 -13.59
N ALA A 142 10.57 -12.46 -13.56
CA ALA A 142 11.14 -13.56 -14.33
C ALA A 142 11.15 -13.25 -15.83
N LYS A 143 10.03 -12.71 -16.35
CA LYS A 143 9.95 -12.28 -17.75
C LYS A 143 10.87 -11.10 -18.06
N TYR A 144 11.01 -10.13 -17.13
CA TYR A 144 11.92 -8.99 -17.29
C TYR A 144 13.37 -9.48 -17.44
N LEU A 145 13.82 -10.36 -16.53
CA LEU A 145 15.17 -10.91 -16.57
C LEU A 145 15.42 -11.76 -17.83
N SER A 146 14.46 -12.58 -18.25
CA SER A 146 14.61 -13.40 -19.46
C SER A 146 14.78 -12.58 -20.75
N ILE A 147 14.24 -11.35 -20.78
CA ILE A 147 14.31 -10.47 -21.97
C ILE A 147 15.53 -9.56 -21.94
N TYR A 148 15.81 -8.91 -20.79
CA TYR A 148 16.79 -7.82 -20.68
C TYR A 148 18.12 -8.23 -20.05
N TYR A 149 18.12 -9.33 -19.28
CA TYR A 149 19.30 -9.85 -18.57
C TYR A 149 19.29 -11.40 -18.61
N PRO A 150 19.35 -12.02 -19.80
CA PRO A 150 19.24 -13.49 -19.94
C PRO A 150 20.34 -14.25 -19.18
N GLU A 151 21.50 -13.64 -18.97
CA GLU A 151 22.59 -14.19 -18.16
C GLU A 151 22.28 -14.30 -16.66
N MET A 152 21.32 -13.51 -16.17
CA MET A 152 20.84 -13.57 -14.77
C MET A 152 19.60 -14.44 -14.62
N PHE A 153 19.02 -14.89 -15.72
CA PHE A 153 17.82 -15.71 -15.72
C PHE A 153 18.16 -17.17 -15.45
N ASN A 154 17.48 -17.79 -14.48
CA ASN A 154 17.59 -19.22 -14.19
C ASN A 154 16.21 -19.84 -13.96
N GLU A 155 16.16 -21.19 -13.93
CA GLU A 155 14.92 -21.95 -13.70
C GLU A 155 14.32 -21.70 -12.29
N ASP A 156 15.15 -21.42 -11.29
CA ASP A 156 14.68 -21.14 -9.93
C ASP A 156 13.77 -19.91 -9.88
N LEU A 157 14.03 -18.91 -10.73
CA LEU A 157 13.17 -17.73 -10.87
C LEU A 157 11.78 -18.07 -11.44
N LEU A 158 11.71 -19.04 -12.36
CA LEU A 158 10.42 -19.54 -12.86
C LEU A 158 9.67 -20.32 -11.79
N ILE A 159 10.38 -21.16 -11.02
CA ILE A 159 9.79 -21.87 -9.89
C ILE A 159 9.24 -20.87 -8.89
N PHE A 160 10.03 -19.88 -8.48
CA PHE A 160 9.58 -18.81 -7.56
C PHE A 160 8.37 -18.04 -8.13
N ALA A 161 8.37 -17.72 -9.42
CA ALA A 161 7.26 -17.03 -10.07
C ALA A 161 5.96 -17.86 -10.01
N ASN A 162 6.05 -19.17 -10.25
CA ASN A 162 4.90 -20.07 -10.19
C ASN A 162 4.43 -20.31 -8.75
N GLU A 163 5.35 -20.53 -7.81
CA GLU A 163 5.01 -20.77 -6.41
C GLU A 163 4.44 -19.53 -5.72
N SER A 164 4.77 -18.33 -6.17
CA SER A 164 4.26 -17.09 -5.61
C SER A 164 2.72 -16.99 -5.62
N TRP A 165 2.04 -17.67 -6.56
CA TRP A 165 0.59 -17.74 -6.62
C TRP A 165 -0.02 -18.60 -5.51
N ILE A 166 0.77 -19.52 -4.94
CA ILE A 166 0.34 -20.36 -3.80
C ILE A 166 -0.05 -19.48 -2.61
N GLY A 167 0.63 -18.35 -2.41
CA GLY A 167 0.29 -17.39 -1.36
C GLY A 167 -1.14 -16.84 -1.45
N LEU A 168 -1.66 -16.61 -2.65
CA LEU A 168 -3.06 -16.21 -2.86
C LEU A 168 -4.02 -17.37 -2.60
N ILE A 169 -3.65 -18.60 -2.99
CA ILE A 169 -4.45 -19.80 -2.73
C ILE A 169 -4.54 -20.03 -1.21
N ILE A 170 -3.43 -19.98 -0.49
CA ILE A 170 -3.40 -20.12 0.97
C ILE A 170 -4.31 -19.07 1.63
N LEU A 171 -4.25 -17.80 1.18
CA LEU A 171 -5.08 -16.72 1.71
C LEU A 171 -6.57 -17.04 1.53
N ILE A 172 -6.99 -17.49 0.35
CA ILE A 172 -8.39 -17.78 0.03
C ILE A 172 -8.90 -18.97 0.84
N PHE A 173 -8.06 -19.97 1.07
CA PHE A 173 -8.41 -21.18 1.83
C PHE A 173 -8.14 -21.06 3.34
N LEU A 174 -7.69 -19.91 3.83
CA LEU A 174 -7.39 -19.66 5.25
C LEU A 174 -8.50 -20.12 6.23
N PRO A 175 -9.82 -19.93 5.97
CA PRO A 175 -10.87 -20.43 6.87
C PRO A 175 -10.94 -21.96 6.92
N ILE A 176 -10.61 -22.64 5.83
CA ILE A 176 -10.59 -24.11 5.81
C ILE A 176 -9.42 -24.62 6.65
N TRP A 177 -8.22 -24.03 6.44
CA TRP A 177 -7.05 -24.39 7.24
C TRP A 177 -7.26 -24.14 8.73
N SER A 178 -7.88 -23.01 9.08
CA SER A 178 -8.14 -22.68 10.49
C SER A 178 -9.15 -23.63 11.17
N ARG A 179 -10.07 -24.27 10.43
CA ARG A 179 -11.00 -25.28 10.96
C ARG A 179 -10.34 -26.63 11.25
N ILE A 180 -9.23 -26.94 10.57
CA ILE A 180 -8.47 -28.18 10.78
C ILE A 180 -7.62 -28.10 12.04
N ILE A 181 -7.29 -26.88 12.50
CA ILE A 181 -6.48 -26.68 13.70
C ILE A 181 -7.29 -27.05 14.94
N ASN A 182 -6.79 -28.00 15.71
CA ASN A 182 -7.41 -28.37 17.00
C ASN A 182 -7.14 -27.27 18.03
N THR A 183 -8.13 -26.39 18.22
CA THR A 183 -8.02 -25.21 19.12
C THR A 183 -8.06 -25.59 20.60
N GLU A 184 -8.49 -26.82 20.95
CA GLU A 184 -8.52 -27.28 22.35
C GLU A 184 -7.14 -27.44 22.96
N LYS A 185 -6.13 -27.76 22.13
CA LYS A 185 -4.73 -27.89 22.56
C LYS A 185 -4.05 -26.55 22.79
N ILE A 186 -4.68 -25.44 22.41
CA ILE A 186 -4.09 -24.09 22.48
C ILE A 186 -4.36 -23.49 23.86
N LYS A 187 -3.30 -23.33 24.67
CA LYS A 187 -3.37 -22.74 26.01
C LYS A 187 -3.78 -21.26 26.02
N SER A 188 -3.46 -20.51 24.97
CA SER A 188 -3.75 -19.07 24.90
C SER A 188 -5.16 -18.82 24.37
N THR A 189 -6.05 -18.32 25.23
CA THR A 189 -7.42 -17.93 24.88
C THR A 189 -7.48 -16.93 23.74
N ARG A 190 -6.50 -16.01 23.67
CA ARG A 190 -6.42 -15.02 22.58
C ARG A 190 -6.17 -15.68 21.23
N ILE A 191 -5.22 -16.62 21.16
CA ILE A 191 -4.89 -17.33 19.93
C ILE A 191 -6.07 -18.21 19.51
N LYS A 192 -6.70 -18.93 20.45
CA LYS A 192 -7.88 -19.73 20.21
C LYS A 192 -9.00 -18.91 19.59
N ASN A 193 -9.40 -17.80 20.21
CA ASN A 193 -10.45 -16.91 19.71
C ASN A 193 -10.12 -16.33 18.32
N THR A 194 -8.84 -16.08 18.05
CA THR A 194 -8.37 -15.61 16.74
C THR A 194 -8.60 -16.64 15.66
N ILE A 195 -8.17 -17.89 15.90
CA ILE A 195 -8.32 -18.99 14.94
C ILE A 195 -9.82 -19.29 14.69
N GLU A 196 -10.62 -19.32 15.74
CA GLU A 196 -12.07 -19.50 15.63
C GLU A 196 -12.74 -18.38 14.83
N SER A 197 -12.29 -17.14 15.02
CA SER A 197 -12.79 -15.99 14.27
C SER A 197 -12.42 -16.09 12.78
N ILE A 198 -11.21 -16.55 12.47
CA ILE A 198 -10.78 -16.80 11.07
C ILE A 198 -11.60 -17.96 10.47
N ALA A 199 -11.84 -19.03 11.23
CA ALA A 199 -12.62 -20.17 10.79
C ALA A 199 -14.07 -19.82 10.44
N GLN A 200 -14.63 -18.78 11.07
CA GLN A 200 -15.98 -18.26 10.79
C GLN A 200 -16.01 -17.28 9.61
N THR A 201 -14.85 -16.86 9.10
CA THR A 201 -14.77 -15.93 7.96
C THR A 201 -15.34 -16.59 6.71
N ARG A 202 -16.19 -15.88 5.99
CA ARG A 202 -16.81 -16.38 4.76
C ARG A 202 -15.82 -16.31 3.60
N PHE A 203 -15.80 -17.33 2.75
CA PHE A 203 -15.01 -17.36 1.52
C PHE A 203 -15.21 -16.08 0.67
N ARG A 204 -16.45 -15.62 0.53
CA ARG A 204 -16.79 -14.37 -0.18
C ARG A 204 -16.03 -13.15 0.36
N GLN A 205 -15.77 -13.08 1.66
CA GLN A 205 -15.05 -11.96 2.28
C GLN A 205 -13.58 -11.97 1.86
N LEU A 206 -12.92 -13.13 1.91
CA LEU A 206 -11.52 -13.27 1.49
C LEU A 206 -11.36 -13.05 -0.01
N PHE A 207 -12.27 -13.55 -0.82
CA PHE A 207 -12.31 -13.28 -2.25
C PHE A 207 -12.44 -11.77 -2.52
N SER A 208 -13.28 -11.07 -1.74
CA SER A 208 -13.40 -9.60 -1.83
C SER A 208 -12.08 -8.89 -1.49
N PHE A 209 -11.30 -9.40 -0.53
CA PHE A 209 -9.98 -8.83 -0.22
C PHE A 209 -9.03 -8.97 -1.41
N VAL A 210 -8.99 -10.13 -2.04
CA VAL A 210 -8.13 -10.36 -3.22
C VAL A 210 -8.58 -9.48 -4.38
N LEU A 211 -9.88 -9.43 -4.67
CA LEU A 211 -10.42 -8.62 -5.77
C LEU A 211 -10.15 -7.11 -5.57
N LEU A 212 -10.41 -6.58 -4.37
CA LEU A 212 -10.14 -5.17 -4.06
C LEU A 212 -8.63 -4.86 -4.03
N SER A 213 -7.80 -5.83 -3.65
CA SER A 213 -6.35 -5.69 -3.71
C SER A 213 -5.84 -5.70 -5.15
N PHE A 214 -6.39 -6.56 -6.00
CA PHE A 214 -6.07 -6.56 -7.42
C PHE A 214 -6.47 -5.24 -8.09
N LEU A 215 -7.70 -4.75 -7.83
CA LEU A 215 -8.14 -3.44 -8.32
C LEU A 215 -7.18 -2.32 -7.87
N ARG A 216 -6.83 -2.30 -6.59
CA ARG A 216 -5.92 -1.31 -6.03
C ARG A 216 -4.52 -1.40 -6.64
N TYR A 217 -4.02 -2.60 -6.84
CA TYR A 217 -2.74 -2.82 -7.49
C TYR A 217 -2.73 -2.32 -8.94
N THR A 218 -3.79 -2.60 -9.69
CA THR A 218 -3.96 -2.07 -11.05
C THR A 218 -3.96 -0.54 -11.06
N ILE A 219 -4.66 0.09 -10.09
CA ILE A 219 -4.64 1.54 -9.94
C ILE A 219 -3.21 2.05 -9.70
N PHE A 220 -2.45 1.43 -8.81
CA PHE A 220 -1.05 1.82 -8.56
C PHE A 220 -0.17 1.70 -9.80
N CYS A 221 -0.28 0.60 -10.54
CA CYS A 221 0.48 0.40 -11.78
C CYS A 221 0.10 1.44 -12.83
N THR A 222 -1.19 1.72 -12.99
CA THR A 222 -1.68 2.73 -13.93
C THR A 222 -1.23 4.13 -13.53
N GLN A 223 -1.30 4.49 -12.24
CA GLN A 223 -0.83 5.79 -11.77
C GLN A 223 0.67 5.97 -12.02
N LEU A 224 1.50 4.95 -11.80
CA LEU A 224 2.93 5.06 -12.06
C LEU A 224 3.22 5.17 -13.56
N PHE A 225 2.50 4.45 -14.40
CA PHE A 225 2.59 4.58 -15.85
C PHE A 225 2.20 5.99 -16.32
N LEU A 226 1.07 6.52 -15.83
CA LEU A 226 0.62 7.88 -16.17
C LEU A 226 1.62 8.94 -15.70
N MET A 227 2.23 8.75 -14.54
CA MET A 227 3.24 9.66 -14.03
C MET A 227 4.52 9.63 -14.89
N PHE A 228 4.94 8.45 -15.37
CA PHE A 228 6.03 8.35 -16.34
C PHE A 228 5.67 9.07 -17.65
N ARG A 229 4.45 8.89 -18.15
CA ARG A 229 3.99 9.61 -19.35
C ARG A 229 3.94 11.13 -19.15
N PHE A 230 3.55 11.58 -17.96
CA PHE A 230 3.57 13.02 -17.63
C PHE A 230 4.98 13.61 -17.72
N PHE A 231 6.00 12.87 -17.31
CA PHE A 231 7.40 13.27 -17.36
C PHE A 231 8.13 12.89 -18.67
N ASP A 232 7.41 12.60 -19.75
CA ASP A 232 7.95 12.20 -21.06
C ASP A 232 8.82 10.92 -21.04
N ILE A 233 8.66 10.07 -20.05
CA ILE A 233 9.26 8.75 -20.02
C ILE A 233 8.38 7.83 -20.88
N ASN A 234 8.79 7.63 -22.13
CA ASN A 234 8.00 6.95 -23.17
C ASN A 234 8.18 5.43 -23.13
N LEU A 235 7.51 4.77 -22.18
CA LEU A 235 7.40 3.32 -22.15
C LEU A 235 6.28 2.85 -23.07
N THR A 236 6.54 1.78 -23.85
CA THR A 236 5.45 1.04 -24.51
C THR A 236 4.59 0.33 -23.46
N ILE A 237 3.35 -0.02 -23.81
CA ILE A 237 2.45 -0.73 -22.89
C ILE A 237 3.07 -2.08 -22.47
N SER A 238 3.71 -2.81 -23.39
CA SER A 238 4.37 -4.07 -23.09
C SER A 238 5.54 -3.92 -22.11
N GLN A 239 6.37 -2.89 -22.27
CA GLN A 239 7.44 -2.56 -21.32
C GLN A 239 6.88 -2.19 -19.94
N ALA A 240 5.83 -1.37 -19.90
CA ALA A 240 5.19 -0.95 -18.66
C ALA A 240 4.57 -2.12 -17.87
N ILE A 241 3.90 -3.06 -18.55
CA ILE A 241 3.29 -4.25 -17.92
C ILE A 241 4.37 -5.16 -17.30
N ILE A 242 5.59 -5.16 -17.80
CA ILE A 242 6.68 -5.96 -17.25
C ILE A 242 7.46 -5.16 -16.19
N ALA A 243 7.86 -3.93 -16.50
CA ALA A 243 8.74 -3.15 -15.63
C ALA A 243 8.05 -2.64 -14.36
N ILE A 244 6.83 -2.10 -14.45
CA ILE A 244 6.14 -1.48 -13.31
C ILE A 244 5.83 -2.50 -12.21
N PRO A 245 5.25 -3.68 -12.48
CA PRO A 245 5.06 -4.71 -11.46
C PRO A 245 6.37 -5.20 -10.83
N THR A 246 7.46 -5.28 -11.59
CA THR A 246 8.80 -5.62 -11.08
C THR A 246 9.30 -4.56 -10.08
N ILE A 247 9.11 -3.27 -10.38
CA ILE A 247 9.43 -2.17 -9.44
C ILE A 247 8.63 -2.31 -8.14
N TYR A 248 7.33 -2.60 -8.23
CA TYR A 248 6.48 -2.78 -7.05
C TYR A 248 6.86 -4.03 -6.24
N LEU A 249 7.23 -5.14 -6.89
CA LEU A 249 7.71 -6.33 -6.21
C LEU A 249 8.94 -6.00 -5.35
N LEU A 250 9.98 -5.44 -5.96
CA LEU A 250 11.23 -5.11 -5.26
C LEU A 250 10.98 -4.13 -4.10
N SER A 251 10.12 -3.12 -4.33
CA SER A 251 9.73 -2.18 -3.29
C SER A 251 8.96 -2.84 -2.14
N THR A 252 8.15 -3.86 -2.42
CA THR A 252 7.35 -4.57 -1.41
C THR A 252 8.18 -5.54 -0.59
N LEU A 253 9.15 -6.20 -1.22
CA LEU A 253 10.08 -7.12 -0.55
C LEU A 253 11.12 -6.39 0.33
N THR A 254 11.35 -5.10 0.08
CA THR A 254 12.29 -4.30 0.88
C THR A 254 11.57 -3.67 2.06
N PRO A 255 11.93 -4.03 3.32
CA PRO A 255 11.37 -3.36 4.49
C PRO A 255 11.74 -1.87 4.50
N THR A 256 10.75 -1.00 4.58
CA THR A 256 10.95 0.45 4.57
C THR A 256 10.11 1.14 5.63
N ILE A 257 10.56 2.31 6.05
CA ILE A 257 9.67 3.29 6.71
C ILE A 257 9.07 4.20 5.62
N PRO A 258 7.87 4.75 5.81
CA PRO A 258 7.25 5.63 4.81
C PRO A 258 8.15 6.78 4.34
N ALA A 259 9.03 7.29 5.20
CA ALA A 259 10.00 8.32 4.83
C ALA A 259 10.96 7.88 3.71
N SER A 260 11.42 6.63 3.73
CA SER A 260 12.35 6.08 2.73
C SER A 260 11.64 5.39 1.55
N GLU A 261 10.33 5.16 1.63
CA GLU A 261 9.57 4.44 0.60
C GLU A 261 9.70 5.10 -0.79
N ALA A 262 9.63 6.44 -0.86
CA ALA A 262 9.79 7.15 -2.11
C ALA A 262 11.19 6.94 -2.72
N THR A 263 12.24 7.05 -1.90
CA THR A 263 13.63 6.86 -2.34
C THR A 263 13.87 5.42 -2.79
N THR A 264 13.43 4.44 -2.01
CA THR A 264 13.56 3.02 -2.35
C THR A 264 12.87 2.69 -3.67
N ARG A 265 11.64 3.20 -3.88
CA ARG A 265 10.91 3.01 -5.13
C ARG A 265 11.60 3.72 -6.29
N SER A 266 12.12 4.93 -6.09
CA SER A 266 12.89 5.65 -7.10
C SER A 266 14.14 4.88 -7.54
N SER A 267 14.88 4.31 -6.59
CA SER A 267 16.08 3.53 -6.88
C SER A 267 15.76 2.29 -7.72
N TYR A 268 14.71 1.54 -7.35
CA TYR A 268 14.28 0.39 -8.15
C TYR A 268 13.72 0.80 -9.52
N ALA A 269 13.00 1.94 -9.60
CA ALA A 269 12.52 2.43 -10.88
C ALA A 269 13.68 2.81 -11.81
N ILE A 270 14.71 3.49 -11.31
CA ILE A 270 15.91 3.81 -12.09
C ILE A 270 16.61 2.53 -12.57
N LEU A 271 16.78 1.54 -11.69
CA LEU A 271 17.42 0.27 -12.02
C LEU A 271 16.64 -0.49 -13.10
N ILE A 272 15.34 -0.66 -12.92
CA ILE A 272 14.49 -1.45 -13.83
C ILE A 272 14.24 -0.72 -15.15
N LEU A 273 14.23 0.60 -15.16
CA LEU A 273 14.03 1.38 -16.39
C LEU A 273 15.34 1.66 -17.14
N ALA A 274 16.50 1.29 -16.60
CA ALA A 274 17.81 1.51 -17.25
C ALA A 274 17.88 1.06 -18.71
N PRO A 275 17.28 -0.08 -19.15
CA PRO A 275 17.28 -0.48 -20.57
C PRO A 275 16.43 0.44 -21.46
N PHE A 276 15.52 1.25 -20.92
CA PHE A 276 14.56 2.05 -21.69
C PHE A 276 14.82 3.55 -21.57
N CYS A 277 15.38 4.01 -20.46
CA CYS A 277 15.48 5.43 -20.14
C CYS A 277 16.69 5.70 -19.24
N THR A 278 17.52 6.67 -19.62
CA THR A 278 18.74 7.04 -18.89
C THR A 278 18.56 8.27 -17.98
N THR A 279 17.37 8.90 -17.96
CA THR A 279 17.11 10.13 -17.19
C THR A 279 16.72 9.80 -15.74
N ALA A 280 17.70 9.37 -14.94
CA ALA A 280 17.49 9.01 -13.54
C ALA A 280 16.80 10.12 -12.70
N PRO A 281 17.12 11.42 -12.81
CA PRO A 281 16.40 12.45 -12.06
C PRO A 281 14.92 12.51 -12.37
N THR A 282 14.54 12.40 -13.64
CA THR A 282 13.14 12.44 -14.10
C THR A 282 12.34 11.25 -13.55
N ILE A 283 12.93 10.04 -13.53
CA ILE A 283 12.32 8.84 -12.94
C ILE A 283 12.11 9.05 -11.42
N ALA A 284 13.12 9.61 -10.75
CA ALA A 284 13.02 9.89 -9.31
C ALA A 284 11.92 10.91 -9.00
N LEU A 285 11.77 11.96 -9.83
CA LEU A 285 10.69 12.95 -9.71
C LEU A 285 9.31 12.31 -9.87
N ALA A 286 9.11 11.52 -10.92
CA ALA A 286 7.86 10.84 -11.20
C ALA A 286 7.42 9.96 -10.02
N THR A 287 8.32 9.15 -9.50
CA THR A 287 8.03 8.24 -8.39
C THR A 287 7.82 8.98 -7.06
N THR A 288 8.59 10.05 -6.80
CA THR A 288 8.45 10.87 -5.58
C THR A 288 7.15 11.66 -5.59
N LEU A 289 6.78 12.27 -6.72
CA LEU A 289 5.51 12.99 -6.84
C LEU A 289 4.33 12.04 -6.66
N LEU A 290 4.38 10.84 -7.25
CA LEU A 290 3.35 9.83 -7.04
C LEU A 290 3.24 9.40 -5.57
N TRP A 291 4.38 9.24 -4.87
CA TRP A 291 4.39 8.97 -3.44
C TRP A 291 3.73 10.11 -2.64
N ALA A 292 4.06 11.36 -2.95
CA ALA A 292 3.48 12.52 -2.29
C ALA A 292 1.95 12.57 -2.47
N LEU A 293 1.44 12.25 -3.66
CA LEU A 293 0.02 12.19 -3.94
C LEU A 293 -0.68 11.05 -3.18
N ASN A 294 -0.12 9.83 -3.21
CA ASN A 294 -0.78 8.64 -2.65
C ASN A 294 -0.53 8.44 -1.14
N CYS A 295 0.49 9.07 -0.57
CA CYS A 295 0.84 8.97 0.84
C CYS A 295 0.71 10.33 1.54
N GLY A 296 1.35 11.37 1.02
CA GLY A 296 1.37 12.70 1.62
C GLY A 296 -0.03 13.31 1.75
N VAL A 297 -0.77 13.38 0.65
CA VAL A 297 -2.13 13.98 0.65
C VAL A 297 -3.09 13.25 1.59
N PRO A 298 -3.23 11.90 1.57
CA PRO A 298 -4.07 11.19 2.52
C PRO A 298 -3.67 11.39 3.99
N ILE A 299 -2.37 11.49 4.29
CA ILE A 299 -1.88 11.75 5.64
C ILE A 299 -2.28 13.15 6.10
N LEU A 300 -2.13 14.17 5.26
CA LEU A 300 -2.56 15.54 5.57
C LEU A 300 -4.07 15.58 5.86
N ILE A 301 -4.88 15.01 4.99
CA ILE A 301 -6.34 14.92 5.20
C ILE A 301 -6.67 14.11 6.46
N GLY A 302 -6.02 12.96 6.65
CA GLY A 302 -6.23 12.09 7.81
C GLY A 302 -5.91 12.77 9.13
N SER A 303 -4.84 13.59 9.19
CA SER A 303 -4.46 14.34 10.39
C SER A 303 -5.52 15.36 10.79
N LEU A 304 -6.15 16.04 9.83
CA LEU A 304 -7.24 16.98 10.07
C LEU A 304 -8.51 16.30 10.58
N LEU A 305 -8.69 15.02 10.25
CA LEU A 305 -9.87 14.24 10.66
C LEU A 305 -9.75 13.66 12.08
N PHE A 306 -8.61 13.79 12.77
CA PHE A 306 -8.50 13.40 14.17
C PHE A 306 -9.33 14.35 15.04
N ASN A 307 -10.49 13.86 15.52
CA ASN A 307 -11.36 14.64 16.40
C ASN A 307 -10.97 14.36 17.86
N PHE A 308 -10.25 15.32 18.47
CA PHE A 308 -9.74 15.21 19.84
C PHE A 308 -10.79 15.48 20.92
N ASN A 309 -11.99 15.96 20.54
CA ASN A 309 -13.01 16.42 21.50
C ASN A 309 -14.08 15.37 21.84
N LYS A 310 -14.14 14.22 21.17
CA LYS A 310 -15.07 13.16 21.59
C LYS A 310 -14.51 12.45 22.83
N LYS A 311 -15.01 12.83 24.01
CA LYS A 311 -15.04 11.95 25.17
C LYS A 311 -15.81 10.69 24.79
N ASN A 312 -15.16 9.55 24.80
CA ASN A 312 -15.83 8.25 24.92
C ASN A 312 -16.05 7.96 26.39
#